data_fc9827a11e2354c6617c9f3f9b24db79
#
_entry.id   fc9827a11e2354c6617c9f3f9b24db79
#
_cell.length_a   1.000
_cell.length_b   1.000
_cell.length_c   1.000
_cell.angle_alpha   90.00
_cell.angle_beta   90.00
_cell.angle_gamma   90.00
#
_symmetry.space_group_name_H-M   'P 1'
#
loop_
_entity.id
_entity.type
_entity.pdbx_description
1 polymer ?
#
loop_
_entity_poly.entity_id
_entity_poly.type
_entity_poly.pdbx_seq_one_letter_code
_entity_poly.pdbx_strand_id
1 'polypeptide(L)'
;MKTYRIITTLLSAAVFVSCNYLDFDETNGLNTHDNIYKYFDNTKQMLTNVYSYIPQDFGAVEEAMRDCASDDAEFGNTGGGVQDFNNGNWSALKTHDTAWSLYNGIRAANEFIASIADVDFSRFEYGPSYPNWERQLRYFPYEARMLRAFYFFELARRYGDIAMPTRMLTIEEANTIGKTSFDEVIGFI
;
A
#
# COMPACT_ATOMS: atom_id res chain seq x y z
N MET A 1 -30.40 21.81 59.10
CA MET A 1 -29.82 22.58 57.97
C MET A 1 -28.38 22.17 57.57
N LYS A 2 -27.50 21.82 58.48
CA LYS A 2 -26.12 21.38 58.15
C LYS A 2 -26.04 20.02 57.43
N THR A 3 -26.89 19.07 57.81
CA THR A 3 -26.93 17.72 57.21
C THR A 3 -27.37 17.71 55.73
N TYR A 4 -28.34 18.52 55.36
CA TYR A 4 -28.78 18.65 53.96
C TYR A 4 -27.71 19.27 53.03
N ARG A 5 -26.91 20.18 53.57
CA ARG A 5 -25.80 20.78 52.81
C ARG A 5 -24.66 19.78 52.53
N ILE A 6 -24.41 18.86 53.46
CA ILE A 6 -23.39 17.82 53.28
C ILE A 6 -23.84 16.77 52.24
N ILE A 7 -25.13 16.40 52.27
CA ILE A 7 -25.70 15.42 51.33
C ILE A 7 -25.72 16.02 49.89
N THR A 8 -26.10 17.29 49.74
CA THR A 8 -26.05 17.95 48.41
C THR A 8 -24.65 18.11 47.88
N THR A 9 -23.64 18.38 48.71
CA THR A 9 -22.24 18.47 48.28
C THR A 9 -21.66 17.11 47.88
N LEU A 10 -22.03 16.03 48.59
CA LEU A 10 -21.65 14.67 48.26
C LEU A 10 -22.31 14.17 46.94
N LEU A 11 -23.58 14.55 46.72
CA LEU A 11 -24.30 14.18 45.49
C LEU A 11 -23.75 14.93 44.26
N SER A 12 -23.34 16.21 44.42
CA SER A 12 -22.71 16.97 43.33
C SER A 12 -21.30 16.49 43.03
N ALA A 13 -20.53 15.99 44.00
CA ALA A 13 -19.20 15.42 43.74
C ALA A 13 -19.25 14.07 43.02
N ALA A 14 -20.32 13.28 43.19
CA ALA A 14 -20.49 12.00 42.48
C ALA A 14 -20.79 12.16 41.00
N VAL A 15 -21.29 13.31 40.55
CA VAL A 15 -21.59 13.57 39.13
C VAL A 15 -20.34 13.86 38.32
N PHE A 16 -19.23 14.28 38.96
CA PHE A 16 -17.96 14.58 38.22
C PHE A 16 -17.06 13.37 37.97
N VAL A 17 -17.37 12.19 38.51
CA VAL A 17 -16.55 10.98 38.35
C VAL A 17 -17.01 10.13 37.16
N SER A 18 -18.12 10.50 36.52
CA SER A 18 -18.77 9.71 35.44
C SER A 18 -18.25 9.99 34.02
N CYS A 19 -17.27 10.89 33.83
CA CYS A 19 -16.90 11.31 32.48
C CYS A 19 -16.04 10.32 31.70
N ASN A 20 -15.31 9.40 32.35
CA ASN A 20 -14.44 8.47 31.63
C ASN A 20 -15.16 7.26 31.02
N TYR A 21 -16.44 7.01 31.35
CA TYR A 21 -17.20 5.91 30.74
C TYR A 21 -17.67 6.22 29.32
N LEU A 22 -17.68 7.49 28.93
CA LEU A 22 -18.08 7.96 27.60
C LEU A 22 -16.89 8.38 26.74
N ASP A 23 -15.65 8.22 27.21
CA ASP A 23 -14.48 8.41 26.39
C ASP A 23 -14.49 7.31 25.32
N PHE A 24 -14.92 7.68 24.11
CA PHE A 24 -14.84 6.84 22.93
C PHE A 24 -13.35 6.68 22.59
N ASP A 25 -12.83 5.47 22.78
CA ASP A 25 -11.50 5.13 22.28
C ASP A 25 -11.58 5.05 20.76
N GLU A 26 -11.12 6.08 20.07
CA GLU A 26 -11.10 6.16 18.61
C GLU A 26 -10.29 5.03 17.97
N THR A 27 -9.40 4.39 18.75
CA THR A 27 -8.62 3.23 18.29
C THR A 27 -9.36 1.91 18.50
N ASN A 28 -10.45 1.90 19.25
CA ASN A 28 -11.21 0.69 19.55
C ASN A 28 -11.99 0.23 18.31
N GLY A 29 -11.55 -0.86 17.73
CA GLY A 29 -12.11 -1.41 16.49
C GLY A 29 -11.33 -1.02 15.22
N LEU A 30 -10.32 -0.17 15.31
CA LEU A 30 -9.39 0.05 14.20
C LEU A 30 -8.38 -1.11 14.13
N ASN A 31 -8.11 -1.56 12.92
CA ASN A 31 -7.01 -2.48 12.65
C ASN A 31 -5.69 -1.72 12.79
N THR A 32 -5.13 -1.66 13.99
CA THR A 32 -3.79 -1.13 14.20
C THR A 32 -2.77 -2.05 13.52
N HIS A 33 -1.62 -1.51 13.15
CA HIS A 33 -0.52 -2.27 12.56
C HIS A 33 -0.23 -3.55 13.36
N ASP A 34 -0.12 -3.45 14.68
CA ASP A 34 0.14 -4.59 15.57
C ASP A 34 -0.98 -5.64 15.58
N ASN A 35 -2.23 -5.23 15.35
CA ASN A 35 -3.37 -6.15 15.31
C ASN A 35 -3.50 -6.86 13.97
N ILE A 36 -3.12 -6.20 12.87
CA ILE A 36 -3.15 -6.78 11.52
C ILE A 36 -2.28 -8.04 11.47
N TYR A 37 -1.03 -7.93 11.90
CA TYR A 37 -0.05 -9.03 11.81
C TYR A 37 -0.20 -10.10 12.91
N LYS A 38 -1.20 -9.99 13.79
CA LYS A 38 -1.57 -11.06 14.73
C LYS A 38 -2.40 -12.18 14.10
N TYR A 39 -3.01 -11.96 12.95
CA TYR A 39 -3.90 -12.92 12.30
C TYR A 39 -3.47 -13.19 10.87
N PHE A 40 -3.46 -14.47 10.49
CA PHE A 40 -3.00 -14.92 9.18
C PHE A 40 -3.76 -14.24 8.03
N ASP A 41 -5.10 -14.21 8.09
CA ASP A 41 -5.92 -13.64 7.00
C ASP A 41 -5.68 -12.14 6.83
N ASN A 42 -5.49 -11.40 7.92
CA ASN A 42 -5.16 -9.97 7.85
C ASN A 42 -3.76 -9.76 7.26
N THR A 43 -2.78 -10.56 7.69
CA THR A 43 -1.42 -10.54 7.11
C THR A 43 -1.44 -10.84 5.61
N LYS A 44 -2.23 -11.84 5.19
CA LYS A 44 -2.43 -12.16 3.78
C LYS A 44 -3.11 -11.02 3.01
N GLN A 45 -4.06 -10.31 3.62
CA GLN A 45 -4.69 -9.14 3.01
C GLN A 45 -3.69 -8.01 2.77
N MET A 46 -2.70 -7.81 3.64
CA MET A 46 -1.64 -6.83 3.43
C MET A 46 -0.78 -7.18 2.20
N LEU A 47 -0.46 -8.46 1.99
CA LEU A 47 0.18 -8.90 0.76
C LEU A 47 -0.73 -8.69 -0.46
N THR A 48 -2.03 -9.00 -0.33
CA THR A 48 -3.02 -8.76 -1.40
C THR A 48 -3.09 -7.27 -1.77
N ASN A 49 -2.95 -6.38 -0.78
CA ASN A 49 -2.83 -4.94 -1.05
C ASN A 49 -1.59 -4.60 -1.90
N VAL A 50 -0.46 -5.28 -1.68
CA VAL A 50 0.70 -5.10 -2.58
C VAL A 50 0.37 -5.51 -4.01
N TYR A 51 -0.33 -6.63 -4.21
CA TYR A 51 -0.80 -7.10 -5.53
C TYR A 51 -1.76 -6.12 -6.22
N SER A 52 -2.54 -5.34 -5.46
CA SER A 52 -3.54 -4.43 -6.02
C SER A 52 -2.95 -3.30 -6.87
N TYR A 53 -1.65 -3.04 -6.76
CA TYR A 53 -0.94 -2.04 -7.56
C TYR A 53 -0.42 -2.56 -8.91
N ILE A 54 -0.62 -3.85 -9.22
CA ILE A 54 -0.24 -4.39 -10.54
C ILE A 54 -1.02 -3.65 -11.63
N PRO A 55 -0.34 -3.04 -12.62
CA PRO A 55 -1.01 -2.39 -13.73
C PRO A 55 -1.88 -3.38 -14.50
N GLN A 56 -3.07 -2.93 -14.88
CA GLN A 56 -3.94 -3.68 -15.78
C GLN A 56 -3.84 -3.06 -17.16
N ASP A 57 -3.72 -3.90 -18.21
CA ASP A 57 -3.65 -3.39 -19.57
C ASP A 57 -5.01 -3.01 -20.17
N PHE A 58 -6.10 -3.54 -19.60
CA PHE A 58 -7.45 -3.14 -20.01
C PHE A 58 -7.77 -1.73 -19.46
N GLY A 59 -7.92 -0.77 -20.38
CA GLY A 59 -8.16 0.61 -20.01
C GLY A 59 -6.94 1.36 -19.47
N ALA A 60 -5.72 0.81 -19.66
CA ALA A 60 -4.50 1.37 -19.06
C ALA A 60 -4.06 2.70 -19.68
N VAL A 61 -4.43 2.95 -20.94
CA VAL A 61 -4.09 4.18 -21.66
C VAL A 61 -5.37 4.87 -22.06
N GLU A 62 -5.81 5.83 -21.25
CA GLU A 62 -7.01 6.64 -21.51
C GLU A 62 -8.25 5.77 -21.85
N GLU A 63 -8.54 4.79 -21.00
CA GLU A 63 -9.63 3.82 -21.16
C GLU A 63 -9.45 2.81 -22.32
N ALA A 64 -8.37 2.88 -23.06
CA ALA A 64 -8.04 1.96 -24.13
C ALA A 64 -7.02 0.89 -23.72
N MET A 65 -6.95 -0.19 -24.48
CA MET A 65 -5.88 -1.17 -24.39
C MET A 65 -4.57 -0.54 -24.91
N ARG A 66 -3.43 -0.99 -24.38
CA ARG A 66 -2.11 -0.51 -24.82
C ARG A 66 -1.85 -0.73 -26.31
N ASP A 67 -2.37 -1.80 -26.88
CA ASP A 67 -2.24 -2.12 -28.31
C ASP A 67 -2.80 -1.00 -29.20
N CYS A 68 -3.79 -0.23 -28.71
CA CYS A 68 -4.34 0.92 -29.41
C CYS A 68 -3.39 2.13 -29.47
N ALA A 69 -2.27 2.09 -28.73
CA ALA A 69 -1.19 3.07 -28.83
C ALA A 69 -0.09 2.64 -29.82
N SER A 70 -0.30 1.56 -30.56
CA SER A 70 0.57 1.02 -31.58
C SER A 70 -0.13 0.97 -32.95
N ASP A 71 0.48 0.33 -33.95
CA ASP A 71 -0.10 0.09 -35.27
C ASP A 71 -0.95 -1.19 -35.35
N ASP A 72 -1.02 -1.97 -34.26
CA ASP A 72 -1.74 -3.25 -34.22
C ASP A 72 -3.25 -3.08 -34.04
N ALA A 73 -3.69 -2.00 -33.40
CA ALA A 73 -5.11 -1.75 -33.11
C ALA A 73 -5.44 -0.25 -33.08
N GLU A 74 -6.71 0.07 -33.30
CA GLU A 74 -7.23 1.43 -33.14
C GLU A 74 -8.40 1.43 -32.14
N PHE A 75 -8.41 2.43 -31.25
CA PHE A 75 -9.52 2.61 -30.32
C PHE A 75 -10.66 3.34 -31.01
N GLY A 76 -11.84 2.74 -31.04
CA GLY A 76 -13.00 3.26 -31.76
C GLY A 76 -13.60 4.57 -31.21
N ASN A 77 -13.18 4.99 -30.00
CA ASN A 77 -13.55 6.28 -29.45
C ASN A 77 -12.56 7.36 -29.85
N THR A 78 -12.94 8.22 -30.78
CA THR A 78 -12.09 9.26 -31.35
C THR A 78 -11.77 10.42 -30.40
N GLY A 79 -12.40 10.49 -29.22
CA GLY A 79 -12.12 11.49 -28.19
C GLY A 79 -11.11 11.06 -27.15
N GLY A 80 -10.57 9.84 -27.21
CA GLY A 80 -9.65 9.28 -26.22
C GLY A 80 -8.21 9.76 -26.42
N GLY A 81 -7.49 9.96 -25.31
CA GLY A 81 -6.09 10.39 -25.32
C GLY A 81 -5.14 9.37 -25.95
N VAL A 82 -5.54 8.09 -26.11
CA VAL A 82 -4.76 7.07 -26.79
C VAL A 82 -4.46 7.43 -28.26
N GLN A 83 -5.34 8.19 -28.92
CA GLN A 83 -5.13 8.67 -30.28
C GLN A 83 -3.92 9.62 -30.41
N ASP A 84 -3.51 10.24 -29.32
CA ASP A 84 -2.32 11.11 -29.30
C ASP A 84 -1.02 10.36 -29.60
N PHE A 85 -0.95 9.06 -29.33
CA PHE A 85 0.19 8.22 -29.72
C PHE A 85 0.27 8.07 -31.24
N ASN A 86 -0.86 7.83 -31.91
CA ASN A 86 -0.92 7.57 -33.33
C ASN A 86 -0.78 8.86 -34.17
N ASN A 87 -1.25 9.99 -33.67
CA ASN A 87 -1.19 11.27 -34.37
C ASN A 87 -0.03 12.19 -33.92
N GLY A 88 0.80 11.73 -32.97
CA GLY A 88 1.98 12.45 -32.50
C GLY A 88 1.71 13.64 -31.58
N ASN A 89 0.53 13.73 -31.00
CA ASN A 89 0.14 14.84 -30.10
C ASN A 89 0.60 14.65 -28.64
N TRP A 90 1.33 13.62 -28.32
CA TRP A 90 1.87 13.42 -26.98
C TRP A 90 3.26 14.04 -26.82
N SER A 91 3.60 14.43 -25.57
CA SER A 91 4.89 15.07 -25.26
C SER A 91 5.21 14.90 -23.77
N ALA A 92 6.40 15.34 -23.35
CA ALA A 92 6.78 15.37 -21.94
C ALA A 92 5.84 16.23 -21.07
N LEU A 93 5.10 17.17 -21.66
CA LEU A 93 4.10 18.00 -20.97
C LEU A 93 2.67 17.45 -21.11
N LYS A 94 2.44 16.51 -22.03
CA LYS A 94 1.17 15.84 -22.25
C LYS A 94 1.42 14.33 -22.31
N THR A 95 1.45 13.72 -21.12
CA THR A 95 1.76 12.30 -20.93
C THR A 95 0.49 11.49 -20.70
N HIS A 96 0.37 10.33 -21.32
CA HIS A 96 -0.80 9.45 -21.25
C HIS A 96 -0.54 8.14 -20.47
N ASP A 97 0.68 7.61 -20.52
CA ASP A 97 1.07 6.37 -19.82
C ASP A 97 1.98 6.70 -18.63
N THR A 98 1.39 7.22 -17.56
CA THR A 98 2.14 7.50 -16.33
C THR A 98 2.09 6.31 -15.38
N ALA A 99 3.21 6.05 -14.69
CA ALA A 99 3.32 4.95 -13.74
C ALA A 99 3.72 5.41 -12.31
N TRP A 100 3.61 6.70 -12.01
CA TRP A 100 4.02 7.24 -10.71
C TRP A 100 3.29 6.63 -9.52
N SER A 101 2.05 6.17 -9.71
CA SER A 101 1.26 5.46 -8.70
C SER A 101 1.92 4.16 -8.22
N LEU A 102 2.83 3.56 -9.01
CA LEU A 102 3.57 2.35 -8.63
C LEU A 102 4.50 2.57 -7.42
N TYR A 103 4.89 3.81 -7.12
CA TYR A 103 5.58 4.10 -5.88
C TYR A 103 4.74 3.79 -4.63
N ASN A 104 3.41 3.84 -4.72
CA ASN A 104 2.54 3.37 -3.64
C ASN A 104 2.66 1.85 -3.46
N GLY A 105 2.74 1.10 -4.57
CA GLY A 105 3.00 -0.35 -4.55
C GLY A 105 4.37 -0.69 -3.96
N ILE A 106 5.41 0.05 -4.31
CA ILE A 106 6.76 -0.09 -3.75
C ILE A 106 6.76 0.18 -2.24
N ARG A 107 6.07 1.25 -1.81
CA ARG A 107 5.92 1.56 -0.39
C ARG A 107 5.19 0.45 0.35
N ALA A 108 4.05 -0.03 -0.17
CA ALA A 108 3.30 -1.13 0.42
C ALA A 108 4.14 -2.41 0.51
N ALA A 109 4.94 -2.72 -0.52
CA ALA A 109 5.86 -3.86 -0.50
C ALA A 109 6.97 -3.70 0.56
N ASN A 110 7.57 -2.51 0.68
CA ASN A 110 8.59 -2.23 1.69
C ASN A 110 8.04 -2.35 3.12
N GLU A 111 6.83 -1.82 3.36
CA GLU A 111 6.13 -1.94 4.64
C GLU A 111 5.84 -3.41 4.96
N PHE A 112 5.28 -4.15 4.01
CA PHE A 112 4.99 -5.57 4.20
C PHE A 112 6.25 -6.40 4.46
N ILE A 113 7.34 -6.19 3.69
CA ILE A 113 8.61 -6.90 3.88
C ILE A 113 9.20 -6.64 5.27
N ALA A 114 9.10 -5.41 5.76
CA ALA A 114 9.58 -5.06 7.09
C ALA A 114 8.72 -5.71 8.18
N SER A 115 7.40 -5.69 8.03
CA SER A 115 6.46 -6.16 9.05
C SER A 115 6.38 -7.69 9.12
N ILE A 116 6.53 -8.39 7.98
CA ILE A 116 6.43 -9.86 7.94
C ILE A 116 7.61 -10.55 8.64
N ALA A 117 8.73 -9.88 8.80
CA ALA A 117 9.94 -10.44 9.40
C ALA A 117 9.74 -10.89 10.86
N ASP A 118 8.87 -10.20 11.58
CA ASP A 118 8.61 -10.43 13.01
C ASP A 118 7.30 -11.19 13.28
N VAL A 119 6.63 -11.67 12.21
CA VAL A 119 5.34 -12.36 12.35
C VAL A 119 5.53 -13.79 12.83
N ASP A 120 4.90 -14.12 13.96
CA ASP A 120 4.86 -15.44 14.55
C ASP A 120 3.42 -15.90 14.80
N PHE A 121 3.06 -17.03 14.21
CA PHE A 121 1.77 -17.69 14.41
C PHE A 121 1.88 -18.99 15.22
N SER A 122 2.99 -19.26 15.91
CA SER A 122 3.21 -20.46 16.73
C SER A 122 2.09 -20.71 17.76
N ARG A 123 1.44 -19.63 18.23
CA ARG A 123 0.26 -19.72 19.13
C ARG A 123 -0.91 -20.51 18.52
N PHE A 124 -0.92 -20.72 17.21
CA PHE A 124 -1.94 -21.48 16.48
C PHE A 124 -1.44 -22.85 16.02
N GLU A 125 -0.27 -23.33 16.47
CA GLU A 125 0.41 -24.56 15.99
C GLU A 125 -0.46 -25.82 16.07
N TYR A 126 -1.37 -25.88 17.05
CA TYR A 126 -2.30 -27.00 17.20
C TYR A 126 -3.55 -26.89 16.33
N GLY A 127 -3.71 -25.81 15.59
CA GLY A 127 -4.85 -25.61 14.70
C GLY A 127 -4.68 -26.37 13.37
N PRO A 128 -5.79 -26.87 12.79
CA PRO A 128 -5.72 -27.66 11.55
C PRO A 128 -5.20 -26.87 10.34
N SER A 129 -5.30 -25.55 10.36
CA SER A 129 -4.87 -24.67 9.27
C SER A 129 -3.39 -24.28 9.37
N TYR A 130 -2.75 -24.46 10.51
CA TYR A 130 -1.38 -23.96 10.78
C TYR A 130 -0.33 -24.49 9.79
N PRO A 131 -0.29 -25.79 9.40
CA PRO A 131 0.71 -26.26 8.45
C PRO A 131 0.61 -25.59 7.07
N ASN A 132 -0.62 -25.22 6.68
CA ASN A 132 -0.84 -24.49 5.43
C ASN A 132 -0.43 -23.02 5.55
N TRP A 133 -0.70 -22.38 6.69
CA TRP A 133 -0.28 -21.01 6.97
C TRP A 133 1.23 -20.89 7.00
N GLU A 134 1.92 -21.76 7.72
CA GLU A 134 3.38 -21.81 7.81
C GLU A 134 4.02 -21.93 6.41
N ARG A 135 3.46 -22.80 5.57
CA ARG A 135 3.92 -22.96 4.19
C ARG A 135 3.76 -21.67 3.39
N GLN A 136 2.61 -20.99 3.47
CA GLN A 136 2.35 -19.76 2.75
C GLN A 136 3.24 -18.62 3.24
N LEU A 137 3.37 -18.45 4.57
CA LEU A 137 4.21 -17.41 5.17
C LEU A 137 5.66 -17.44 4.67
N ARG A 138 6.20 -18.64 4.41
CA ARG A 138 7.54 -18.80 3.84
C ARG A 138 7.70 -18.10 2.48
N TYR A 139 6.65 -18.01 1.68
CA TYR A 139 6.68 -17.43 0.34
C TYR A 139 6.33 -15.94 0.33
N PHE A 140 5.56 -15.45 1.29
CA PHE A 140 5.10 -14.06 1.33
C PHE A 140 6.20 -13.00 1.18
N PRO A 141 7.38 -13.11 1.85
CA PRO A 141 8.46 -12.16 1.65
C PRO A 141 9.02 -12.16 0.22
N TYR A 142 9.06 -13.32 -0.42
CA TYR A 142 9.55 -13.45 -1.80
C TYR A 142 8.55 -12.89 -2.80
N GLU A 143 7.26 -13.12 -2.59
CA GLU A 143 6.19 -12.53 -3.40
C GLU A 143 6.24 -11.00 -3.33
N ALA A 144 6.35 -10.43 -2.14
CA ALA A 144 6.46 -8.98 -1.96
C ALA A 144 7.72 -8.40 -2.61
N ARG A 145 8.86 -9.10 -2.53
CA ARG A 145 10.11 -8.69 -3.20
C ARG A 145 9.97 -8.73 -4.71
N MET A 146 9.36 -9.77 -5.25
CA MET A 146 9.11 -9.89 -6.69
C MET A 146 8.20 -8.78 -7.19
N LEU A 147 7.11 -8.49 -6.48
CA LEU A 147 6.22 -7.39 -6.84
C LEU A 147 6.93 -6.03 -6.80
N ARG A 148 7.76 -5.79 -5.78
CA ARG A 148 8.57 -4.57 -5.69
C ARG A 148 9.54 -4.45 -6.88
N ALA A 149 10.22 -5.53 -7.24
CA ALA A 149 11.10 -5.57 -8.39
C ALA A 149 10.34 -5.29 -9.70
N PHE A 150 9.14 -5.88 -9.85
CA PHE A 150 8.26 -5.62 -10.98
C PHE A 150 7.85 -4.14 -11.07
N TYR A 151 7.51 -3.50 -9.95
CA TYR A 151 7.18 -2.07 -9.94
C TYR A 151 8.37 -1.18 -10.31
N PHE A 152 9.58 -1.51 -9.84
CA PHE A 152 10.79 -0.82 -10.29
C PHE A 152 11.04 -1.00 -11.77
N PHE A 153 10.85 -2.21 -12.31
CA PHE A 153 10.97 -2.46 -13.73
C PHE A 153 9.99 -1.60 -14.54
N GLU A 154 8.71 -1.57 -14.13
CA GLU A 154 7.68 -0.77 -14.79
C GLU A 154 8.00 0.74 -14.80
N LEU A 155 8.60 1.25 -13.71
CA LEU A 155 9.07 2.63 -13.65
C LEU A 155 10.31 2.85 -14.50
N ALA A 156 11.32 1.98 -14.40
CA ALA A 156 12.59 2.12 -15.09
C ALA A 156 12.42 2.06 -16.62
N ARG A 157 11.56 1.16 -17.14
CA ARG A 157 11.30 1.07 -18.58
C ARG A 157 10.63 2.32 -19.18
N ARG A 158 9.95 3.15 -18.33
CA ARG A 158 9.31 4.39 -18.76
C ARG A 158 10.18 5.62 -18.58
N TYR A 159 10.93 5.66 -17.49
CA TYR A 159 11.60 6.89 -17.05
C TYR A 159 13.12 6.80 -17.04
N GLY A 160 13.70 5.61 -17.27
CA GLY A 160 15.14 5.39 -17.16
C GLY A 160 15.60 5.45 -15.71
N ASP A 161 16.34 6.48 -15.36
CA ASP A 161 16.79 6.71 -13.97
C ASP A 161 15.62 7.07 -13.06
N ILE A 162 15.47 6.34 -11.96
CA ILE A 162 14.36 6.48 -11.02
C ILE A 162 14.84 6.53 -9.57
N ALA A 163 14.04 7.09 -8.67
CA ALA A 163 14.26 6.89 -7.24
C ALA A 163 13.99 5.42 -6.86
N MET A 164 14.91 4.79 -6.12
CA MET A 164 14.80 3.36 -5.76
C MET A 164 14.76 3.16 -4.24
N PRO A 165 13.64 3.47 -3.55
CA PRO A 165 13.48 3.22 -2.13
C PRO A 165 13.29 1.72 -1.87
N THR A 166 14.29 1.07 -1.28
CA THR A 166 14.26 -0.38 -0.94
C THR A 166 13.79 -0.68 0.47
N ARG A 167 13.43 0.36 1.22
CA ARG A 167 12.89 0.32 2.59
C ARG A 167 11.85 1.43 2.79
N MET A 168 11.18 1.41 3.93
CA MET A 168 10.38 2.55 4.34
C MET A 168 11.27 3.77 4.55
N LEU A 169 10.88 4.89 3.96
CA LEU A 169 11.56 6.18 4.11
C LEU A 169 10.77 7.10 5.05
N THR A 170 11.48 7.93 5.78
CA THR A 170 10.88 9.08 6.45
C THR A 170 10.47 10.15 5.42
N ILE A 171 9.66 11.12 5.83
CA ILE A 171 9.23 12.23 4.97
C ILE A 171 10.45 13.02 4.46
N GLU A 172 11.44 13.24 5.32
CA GLU A 172 12.66 13.95 4.97
C GLU A 172 13.49 13.19 3.94
N GLU A 173 13.70 11.88 4.15
CA GLU A 173 14.40 11.02 3.20
C GLU A 173 13.66 10.94 1.85
N ALA A 174 12.34 10.84 1.87
CA ALA A 174 11.53 10.79 0.65
C ALA A 174 11.64 12.09 -0.18
N ASN A 175 11.81 13.24 0.47
CA ASN A 175 11.98 14.52 -0.20
C ASN A 175 13.40 14.76 -0.74
N THR A 176 14.39 13.99 -0.26
CA THR A 176 15.80 14.16 -0.60
C THR A 176 16.40 13.01 -1.41
N ILE A 177 15.67 11.89 -1.57
CA ILE A 177 16.15 10.74 -2.32
C ILE A 177 16.46 11.12 -3.78
N GLY A 178 17.69 10.83 -4.22
CA GLY A 178 18.13 11.05 -5.58
C GLY A 178 17.65 9.94 -6.53
N LYS A 179 17.93 10.13 -7.81
CA LYS A 179 17.74 9.10 -8.83
C LYS A 179 18.87 8.07 -8.77
N THR A 180 18.50 6.81 -8.93
CA THR A 180 19.41 5.68 -9.16
C THR A 180 19.49 5.44 -10.66
N SER A 181 20.66 5.14 -11.18
CA SER A 181 20.84 4.90 -12.63
C SER A 181 20.05 3.67 -13.10
N PHE A 182 19.66 3.68 -14.37
CA PHE A 182 18.94 2.56 -14.97
C PHE A 182 19.68 1.23 -14.79
N ASP A 183 21.00 1.21 -15.02
CA ASP A 183 21.82 0.00 -14.91
C ASP A 183 21.85 -0.54 -13.48
N GLU A 184 21.91 0.34 -12.48
CA GLU A 184 21.83 -0.07 -11.06
C GLU A 184 20.43 -0.60 -10.69
N VAL A 185 19.37 0.01 -11.23
CA VAL A 185 18.00 -0.48 -11.00
C VAL A 185 17.84 -1.87 -11.61
N ILE A 186 18.30 -2.08 -12.85
CA ILE A 186 18.22 -3.39 -13.53
C ILE A 186 19.09 -4.42 -12.82
N GLY A 187 20.26 -4.03 -12.31
CA GLY A 187 21.10 -4.93 -11.52
C GLY A 187 20.52 -5.34 -10.17
N PHE A 188 19.61 -4.54 -9.61
CA PHE A 188 18.89 -4.85 -8.37
C PHE A 188 17.68 -5.78 -8.60
N ILE A 189 16.96 -5.66 -9.72
CA ILE A 189 15.80 -6.46 -10.10
C ILE A 189 16.17 -7.90 -10.38
#